data_282e27a487392e8ce1b2bbfa82e444bf
#
_entry.id   282e27a487392e8ce1b2bbfa82e444bf
#
_cell.length_a   1.000
_cell.length_b   1.000
_cell.length_c   1.000
_cell.angle_alpha   90.00
_cell.angle_beta   90.00
_cell.angle_gamma   90.00
#
_symmetry.space_group_name_H-M   'P 1'
#
loop_
_entity.id
_entity.type
_entity.pdbx_description
1 polymer ?
#
loop_
_entity_poly.entity_id
_entity_poly.type
_entity_poly.pdbx_seq_one_letter_code
_entity_poly.pdbx_strand_id
1 'polypeptide(L)'
;MDSNEKLIKIIKKYRDAFQKKIEERKLEMECDNNEHYVIYNALGITDTEGYQIDLQQNVGRFLYKYAGSLLEELTISCFQSAFSDAKAKVKLANTIDKSPQNIEIDCLVENKAYEIKWKDATTDGDHVKKEHKRVQIIKDAGYIPVRLMFFEPNREQAIRIQSSLKKII
;
A
#
# COMPACT_ATOMS: atom_id res chain seq x y z
N MET A 1 15.07 16.12 18.20
CA MET A 1 14.64 16.43 16.81
C MET A 1 13.16 16.73 16.88
N ASP A 2 12.76 17.89 16.42
CA ASP A 2 11.34 18.28 16.41
C ASP A 2 10.53 17.26 15.58
N SER A 3 9.32 16.92 16.05
CA SER A 3 8.43 15.99 15.35
C SER A 3 8.17 16.43 13.89
N ASN A 4 8.06 17.73 13.65
CA ASN A 4 7.88 18.29 12.32
C ASN A 4 9.09 18.06 11.41
N GLU A 5 10.30 18.22 11.93
CA GLU A 5 11.53 17.94 11.17
C GLU A 5 11.61 16.47 10.73
N LYS A 6 11.19 15.54 11.61
CA LYS A 6 11.15 14.12 11.29
C LYS A 6 10.17 13.83 10.15
N LEU A 7 8.97 14.40 10.20
CA LEU A 7 7.95 14.23 9.15
C LEU A 7 8.42 14.81 7.80
N ILE A 8 9.04 15.98 7.80
CA ILE A 8 9.61 16.60 6.59
C ILE A 8 10.69 15.71 5.96
N LYS A 9 11.57 15.10 6.78
CA LYS A 9 12.59 14.15 6.29
C LYS A 9 11.97 12.92 5.65
N ILE A 10 10.90 12.35 6.23
CA ILE A 10 10.17 11.23 5.65
C ILE A 10 9.58 11.63 4.29
N ILE A 11 8.90 12.77 4.19
CA ILE A 11 8.34 13.26 2.92
C ILE A 11 9.42 13.41 1.86
N LYS A 12 10.53 14.04 2.19
CA LYS A 12 11.66 14.22 1.27
C LYS A 12 12.21 12.88 0.78
N LYS A 13 12.46 11.93 1.70
CA LYS A 13 12.92 10.56 1.38
C LYS A 13 12.05 9.89 0.31
N TYR A 14 10.71 9.91 0.50
CA TYR A 14 9.79 9.26 -0.43
C TYR A 14 9.66 9.99 -1.76
N ARG A 15 9.67 11.33 -1.75
CA ARG A 15 9.69 12.14 -2.97
C ARG A 15 10.92 11.83 -3.82
N ASP A 16 12.11 11.86 -3.20
CA ASP A 16 13.36 11.66 -3.91
C ASP A 16 13.46 10.22 -4.44
N ALA A 17 13.03 9.22 -3.65
CA ALA A 17 12.97 7.82 -4.07
C ALA A 17 11.97 7.59 -5.22
N PHE A 18 10.81 8.23 -5.20
CA PHE A 18 9.82 8.15 -6.28
C PHE A 18 10.34 8.76 -7.58
N GLN A 19 10.95 9.94 -7.52
CA GLN A 19 11.56 10.61 -8.67
C GLN A 19 12.66 9.75 -9.28
N LYS A 20 13.57 9.24 -8.45
CA LYS A 20 14.64 8.34 -8.89
C LYS A 20 14.07 7.10 -9.58
N LYS A 21 13.00 6.49 -9.03
CA LYS A 21 12.41 5.29 -9.65
C LYS A 21 11.76 5.55 -11.00
N ILE A 22 11.20 6.74 -11.21
CA ILE A 22 10.68 7.15 -12.53
C ILE A 22 11.83 7.29 -13.53
N GLU A 23 12.93 7.96 -13.18
CA GLU A 23 14.06 8.13 -14.07
C GLU A 23 14.73 6.78 -14.41
N GLU A 24 14.93 5.91 -13.42
CA GLU A 24 15.40 4.54 -13.65
C GLU A 24 14.51 3.80 -14.67
N ARG A 25 13.18 3.91 -14.53
CA ARG A 25 12.24 3.23 -15.44
C ARG A 25 12.28 3.79 -16.86
N LYS A 26 12.43 5.10 -17.02
CA LYS A 26 12.61 5.71 -18.35
C LYS A 26 13.84 5.14 -19.05
N LEU A 27 14.98 5.08 -18.35
CA LEU A 27 16.21 4.48 -18.90
C LEU A 27 16.04 3.00 -19.24
N GLU A 28 15.35 2.23 -18.39
CA GLU A 28 15.03 0.82 -18.70
C GLU A 28 14.20 0.72 -19.99
N MET A 29 13.18 1.57 -20.17
CA MET A 29 12.30 1.57 -21.33
C MET A 29 13.01 1.99 -22.62
N GLU A 30 14.02 2.88 -22.54
CA GLU A 30 14.84 3.28 -23.69
C GLU A 30 15.70 2.11 -24.21
N CYS A 31 15.99 1.12 -23.36
CA CYS A 31 16.77 -0.07 -23.70
C CYS A 31 15.89 -1.28 -24.01
N ASP A 32 14.58 -1.17 -23.90
CA ASP A 32 13.65 -2.29 -24.17
C ASP A 32 13.50 -2.54 -25.66
N ASN A 33 13.20 -3.79 -26.06
CA ASN A 33 13.04 -4.18 -27.48
C ASN A 33 11.72 -3.74 -28.11
N ASN A 34 10.72 -3.34 -27.30
CA ASN A 34 9.42 -2.87 -27.73
C ASN A 34 8.63 -3.84 -28.67
N GLU A 35 8.97 -5.11 -28.70
CA GLU A 35 8.33 -6.12 -29.59
C GLU A 35 6.81 -6.19 -29.38
N HIS A 36 6.33 -5.93 -28.18
CA HIS A 36 4.90 -5.92 -27.87
C HIS A 36 4.12 -4.79 -28.54
N TYR A 37 4.78 -3.77 -29.08
CA TYR A 37 4.12 -2.68 -29.81
C TYR A 37 3.45 -3.12 -31.09
N VAL A 38 3.78 -4.29 -31.64
CA VAL A 38 3.05 -4.88 -32.75
C VAL A 38 1.55 -5.03 -32.46
N ILE A 39 1.21 -5.34 -31.21
CA ILE A 39 -0.19 -5.44 -30.78
C ILE A 39 -0.83 -4.03 -30.63
N TYR A 40 -0.08 -3.07 -30.15
CA TYR A 40 -0.54 -1.68 -30.05
C TYR A 40 -0.84 -1.12 -31.44
N ASN A 41 0.07 -1.34 -32.39
CA ASN A 41 -0.11 -0.92 -33.79
C ASN A 41 -1.33 -1.60 -34.44
N ALA A 42 -1.57 -2.89 -34.16
CA ALA A 42 -2.76 -3.59 -34.65
C ALA A 42 -4.07 -2.99 -34.09
N LEU A 43 -4.02 -2.34 -32.93
CA LEU A 43 -5.13 -1.61 -32.32
C LEU A 43 -5.20 -0.13 -32.72
N GLY A 44 -4.30 0.32 -33.62
CA GLY A 44 -4.26 1.71 -34.08
C GLY A 44 -3.49 2.68 -33.17
N ILE A 45 -2.71 2.16 -32.22
CA ILE A 45 -1.86 2.93 -31.31
C ILE A 45 -0.45 2.99 -31.89
N THR A 46 0.09 4.18 -32.08
CA THR A 46 1.46 4.37 -32.57
C THR A 46 2.49 4.00 -31.52
N ASP A 47 3.76 3.73 -31.93
CA ASP A 47 4.85 3.42 -31.00
C ASP A 47 5.06 4.52 -29.96
N THR A 48 4.93 5.78 -30.35
CA THR A 48 5.04 6.92 -29.43
C THR A 48 3.92 6.91 -28.39
N GLU A 49 2.68 6.64 -28.79
CA GLU A 49 1.54 6.52 -27.87
C GLU A 49 1.70 5.30 -26.96
N GLY A 50 2.17 4.17 -27.51
CA GLY A 50 2.48 2.96 -26.77
C GLY A 50 3.50 3.22 -25.66
N TYR A 51 4.60 3.91 -25.97
CA TYR A 51 5.59 4.32 -24.99
C TYR A 51 4.98 5.18 -23.86
N GLN A 52 4.11 6.14 -24.22
CA GLN A 52 3.45 6.99 -23.22
C GLN A 52 2.49 6.19 -22.33
N ILE A 53 1.75 5.25 -22.90
CA ILE A 53 0.83 4.37 -22.17
C ILE A 53 1.63 3.54 -21.14
N ASP A 54 2.70 2.90 -21.57
CA ASP A 54 3.54 2.06 -20.69
C ASP A 54 4.22 2.88 -19.59
N LEU A 55 4.72 4.07 -19.94
CA LEU A 55 5.30 4.98 -18.95
C LEU A 55 4.26 5.40 -17.91
N GLN A 56 3.07 5.82 -18.32
CA GLN A 56 2.01 6.24 -17.41
C GLN A 56 1.52 5.09 -16.52
N GLN A 57 1.43 3.87 -17.03
CA GLN A 57 1.09 2.69 -16.26
C GLN A 57 2.13 2.44 -15.16
N ASN A 58 3.41 2.52 -15.49
CA ASN A 58 4.49 2.35 -14.52
C ASN A 58 4.50 3.48 -13.47
N VAL A 59 4.37 4.73 -13.89
CA VAL A 59 4.31 5.89 -12.99
C VAL A 59 3.11 5.76 -12.03
N GLY A 60 1.94 5.38 -12.54
CA GLY A 60 0.75 5.12 -11.72
C GLY A 60 1.00 4.05 -10.66
N ARG A 61 1.59 2.90 -11.06
CA ARG A 61 1.94 1.82 -10.14
C ARG A 61 2.94 2.27 -9.06
N PHE A 62 3.97 3.03 -9.45
CA PHE A 62 4.94 3.57 -8.49
C PHE A 62 4.30 4.57 -7.54
N LEU A 63 3.47 5.49 -8.05
CA LEU A 63 2.75 6.44 -7.23
C LEU A 63 1.93 5.74 -6.13
N TYR A 64 1.15 4.71 -6.49
CA TYR A 64 0.36 3.96 -5.52
C TYR A 64 1.24 3.31 -4.43
N LYS A 65 2.36 2.72 -4.83
CA LYS A 65 3.32 2.11 -3.90
C LYS A 65 3.92 3.15 -2.95
N TYR A 66 4.49 4.21 -3.51
CA TYR A 66 5.21 5.22 -2.70
C TYR A 66 4.27 6.05 -1.83
N ALA A 67 3.07 6.39 -2.32
CA ALA A 67 2.08 7.11 -1.53
C ALA A 67 1.57 6.25 -0.35
N GLY A 68 1.31 4.96 -0.57
CA GLY A 68 0.96 4.03 0.50
C GLY A 68 2.03 3.97 1.58
N SER A 69 3.28 3.71 1.18
CA SER A 69 4.41 3.61 2.12
C SER A 69 4.72 4.93 2.83
N LEU A 70 4.57 6.08 2.15
CA LEU A 70 4.73 7.40 2.76
C LEU A 70 3.71 7.61 3.88
N LEU A 71 2.43 7.42 3.59
CA LEU A 71 1.36 7.63 4.57
C LEU A 71 1.48 6.67 5.76
N GLU A 72 1.86 5.44 5.50
CA GLU A 72 2.13 4.45 6.54
C GLU A 72 3.26 4.90 7.47
N GLU A 73 4.44 5.28 6.93
CA GLU A 73 5.60 5.74 7.73
C GLU A 73 5.29 7.03 8.50
N LEU A 74 4.58 7.97 7.88
CA LEU A 74 4.13 9.20 8.55
C LEU A 74 3.19 8.88 9.72
N THR A 75 2.20 8.02 9.52
CA THR A 75 1.24 7.64 10.56
C THR A 75 1.93 6.94 11.73
N ILE A 76 2.80 5.99 11.45
CA ILE A 76 3.60 5.29 12.47
C ILE A 76 4.45 6.30 13.25
N SER A 77 5.09 7.26 12.56
CA SER A 77 5.88 8.30 13.22
C SER A 77 5.03 9.19 14.13
N CYS A 78 3.80 9.53 13.71
CA CYS A 78 2.85 10.26 14.56
C CYS A 78 2.44 9.44 15.80
N PHE A 79 2.10 8.17 15.63
CA PHE A 79 1.77 7.29 16.74
C PHE A 79 2.92 7.16 17.73
N GLN A 80 4.16 6.94 17.27
CA GLN A 80 5.34 6.87 18.11
C GLN A 80 5.66 8.18 18.84
N SER A 81 5.24 9.31 18.31
CA SER A 81 5.38 10.62 18.98
C SER A 81 4.29 10.87 20.02
N ALA A 82 3.10 10.31 19.83
CA ALA A 82 1.95 10.51 20.70
C ALA A 82 1.82 9.42 21.78
N PHE A 83 2.27 8.20 21.52
CA PHE A 83 2.11 7.04 22.38
C PHE A 83 3.46 6.35 22.61
N SER A 84 3.90 6.29 23.86
CA SER A 84 5.22 5.72 24.23
C SER A 84 5.32 4.21 24.00
N ASP A 85 4.19 3.50 23.92
CA ASP A 85 4.08 2.07 23.69
C ASP A 85 3.86 1.70 22.21
N ALA A 86 3.80 2.69 21.31
CA ALA A 86 3.58 2.45 19.89
C ALA A 86 4.73 1.65 19.25
N LYS A 87 4.39 0.47 18.71
CA LYS A 87 5.33 -0.47 18.08
C LYS A 87 5.01 -0.62 16.60
N ALA A 88 5.99 -0.30 15.75
CA ALA A 88 5.87 -0.47 14.31
C ALA A 88 6.16 -1.91 13.88
N LYS A 89 5.50 -2.36 12.80
CA LYS A 89 5.80 -3.60 12.09
C LYS A 89 5.83 -4.85 12.99
N VAL A 90 4.81 -4.98 13.84
CA VAL A 90 4.70 -6.12 14.76
C VAL A 90 4.27 -7.37 14.00
N LYS A 91 4.99 -8.47 14.20
CA LYS A 91 4.66 -9.76 13.59
C LYS A 91 3.78 -10.57 14.53
N LEU A 92 2.66 -11.08 14.03
CA LEU A 92 1.75 -11.97 14.72
C LEU A 92 1.79 -13.35 14.05
N ALA A 93 1.79 -14.41 14.86
CA ALA A 93 1.74 -15.78 14.35
C ALA A 93 0.42 -16.02 13.61
N ASN A 94 0.51 -16.62 12.43
CA ASN A 94 -0.66 -17.01 11.66
C ASN A 94 -1.26 -18.31 12.21
N THR A 95 -2.39 -18.18 12.89
CA THR A 95 -3.09 -19.29 13.55
C THR A 95 -3.98 -20.10 12.61
N ILE A 96 -4.28 -19.58 11.39
CA ILE A 96 -5.30 -20.16 10.50
C ILE A 96 -4.71 -21.26 9.61
N ASP A 97 -3.67 -20.94 8.82
CA ASP A 97 -3.16 -21.87 7.79
C ASP A 97 -1.64 -21.93 7.69
N LYS A 98 -0.92 -21.25 8.57
CA LYS A 98 0.56 -21.19 8.63
C LYS A 98 1.27 -20.72 7.33
N SER A 99 0.53 -20.18 6.37
CA SER A 99 1.08 -19.67 5.10
C SER A 99 0.56 -18.25 4.81
N PRO A 100 1.40 -17.22 5.00
CA PRO A 100 2.74 -17.20 5.62
C PRO A 100 2.69 -17.53 7.12
N GLN A 101 3.83 -17.94 7.69
CA GLN A 101 3.91 -18.27 9.14
C GLN A 101 3.49 -17.11 10.07
N ASN A 102 3.75 -15.88 9.64
CA ASN A 102 3.40 -14.68 10.39
C ASN A 102 2.74 -13.67 9.44
N ILE A 103 1.87 -12.85 10.01
CA ILE A 103 1.42 -11.61 9.40
C ILE A 103 2.13 -10.43 10.08
N GLU A 104 2.34 -9.35 9.35
CA GLU A 104 2.87 -8.09 9.88
C GLU A 104 1.74 -7.08 9.95
N ILE A 105 1.54 -6.45 11.11
CA ILE A 105 0.64 -5.31 11.29
C ILE A 105 1.44 -4.01 11.24
N ASP A 106 0.86 -2.94 10.71
CA ASP A 106 1.60 -1.69 10.47
C ASP A 106 2.00 -1.02 11.79
N CYS A 107 1.08 -0.91 12.75
CA CYS A 107 1.38 -0.36 14.07
C CYS A 107 0.50 -0.99 15.16
N LEU A 108 1.10 -1.24 16.31
CA LEU A 108 0.41 -1.63 17.54
C LEU A 108 0.51 -0.48 18.54
N VAL A 109 -0.64 -0.03 19.07
CA VAL A 109 -0.72 0.96 20.15
C VAL A 109 -1.68 0.42 21.19
N GLU A 110 -1.20 0.26 22.43
CA GLU A 110 -1.96 -0.43 23.50
C GLU A 110 -2.40 -1.81 23.04
N ASN A 111 -3.71 -2.06 22.98
CA ASN A 111 -4.31 -3.30 22.47
C ASN A 111 -4.91 -3.17 21.06
N LYS A 112 -4.62 -2.09 20.34
CA LYS A 112 -5.15 -1.82 19.00
C LYS A 112 -4.11 -2.07 17.93
N ALA A 113 -4.41 -2.98 17.01
CA ALA A 113 -3.59 -3.32 15.86
C ALA A 113 -4.07 -2.53 14.62
N TYR A 114 -3.28 -1.55 14.23
CA TYR A 114 -3.61 -0.65 13.13
C TYR A 114 -3.10 -1.19 11.80
N GLU A 115 -3.98 -1.22 10.82
CA GLU A 115 -3.69 -1.44 9.40
C GLU A 115 -3.96 -0.12 8.65
N ILE A 116 -2.93 0.44 8.05
CA ILE A 116 -2.96 1.76 7.43
C ILE A 116 -3.13 1.61 5.92
N LYS A 117 -4.12 2.29 5.36
CA LYS A 117 -4.42 2.24 3.92
C LYS A 117 -4.54 3.65 3.36
N TRP A 118 -3.89 3.89 2.22
CA TRP A 118 -3.99 5.16 1.53
C TRP A 118 -5.37 5.36 0.92
N LYS A 119 -5.77 4.42 0.06
CA LYS A 119 -6.97 4.50 -0.78
C LYS A 119 -7.53 3.09 -0.99
N ASP A 120 -8.41 2.93 -1.94
CA ASP A 120 -8.97 1.64 -2.33
C ASP A 120 -7.89 0.57 -2.43
N ALA A 121 -8.05 -0.49 -1.66
CA ALA A 121 -7.27 -1.69 -1.88
C ALA A 121 -7.66 -2.32 -3.22
N THR A 122 -6.79 -3.17 -3.75
CA THR A 122 -7.10 -4.00 -4.91
C THR A 122 -8.42 -4.75 -4.69
N THR A 123 -9.28 -4.74 -5.69
CA THR A 123 -10.62 -5.34 -5.62
C THR A 123 -10.65 -6.81 -6.00
N ASP A 124 -9.49 -7.45 -6.05
CA ASP A 124 -9.35 -8.88 -6.30
C ASP A 124 -9.92 -9.69 -5.13
N GLY A 125 -10.70 -10.74 -5.43
CA GLY A 125 -11.34 -11.61 -4.45
C GLY A 125 -10.37 -12.25 -3.45
N ASP A 126 -9.15 -12.53 -3.87
CA ASP A 126 -8.10 -13.06 -3.00
C ASP A 126 -7.62 -12.03 -1.96
N HIS A 127 -7.64 -10.75 -2.29
CA HIS A 127 -7.33 -9.70 -1.32
C HIS A 127 -8.40 -9.59 -0.23
N VAL A 128 -9.67 -9.75 -0.58
CA VAL A 128 -10.76 -9.75 0.42
C VAL A 128 -10.59 -10.86 1.43
N LYS A 129 -10.32 -12.09 0.97
CA LYS A 129 -10.06 -13.24 1.83
C LYS A 129 -8.84 -13.01 2.73
N LYS A 130 -7.75 -12.44 2.19
CA LYS A 130 -6.55 -12.10 2.96
C LYS A 130 -6.83 -11.06 4.05
N GLU A 131 -7.64 -10.06 3.77
CA GLU A 131 -8.02 -9.04 4.77
C GLU A 131 -8.89 -9.64 5.89
N HIS A 132 -9.88 -10.48 5.56
CA HIS A 132 -10.70 -11.18 6.56
C HIS A 132 -9.84 -12.09 7.45
N LYS A 133 -8.93 -12.86 6.85
CA LYS A 133 -7.97 -13.70 7.56
C LYS A 133 -7.09 -12.87 8.50
N ARG A 134 -6.58 -11.72 8.04
CA ARG A 134 -5.78 -10.81 8.85
C ARG A 134 -6.54 -10.32 10.09
N VAL A 135 -7.79 -9.90 9.92
CA VAL A 135 -8.66 -9.49 11.04
C VAL A 135 -8.80 -10.62 12.06
N GLN A 136 -9.03 -11.85 11.61
CA GLN A 136 -9.18 -13.00 12.51
C GLN A 136 -7.88 -13.28 13.30
N ILE A 137 -6.72 -13.29 12.63
CA ILE A 137 -5.42 -13.51 13.29
C ILE A 137 -5.14 -12.44 14.35
N ILE A 138 -5.49 -11.16 14.07
CA ILE A 138 -5.33 -10.08 15.04
C ILE A 138 -6.20 -10.33 16.28
N LYS A 139 -7.45 -10.76 16.10
CA LYS A 139 -8.36 -11.10 17.20
C LYS A 139 -7.88 -12.30 18.00
N ASP A 140 -7.41 -13.36 17.32
CA ASP A 140 -6.86 -14.55 17.96
C ASP A 140 -5.62 -14.23 18.81
N ALA A 141 -4.84 -13.21 18.41
CA ALA A 141 -3.72 -12.69 19.17
C ALA A 141 -4.12 -11.79 20.36
N GLY A 142 -5.43 -11.56 20.58
CA GLY A 142 -5.96 -10.75 21.68
C GLY A 142 -5.97 -9.24 21.42
N TYR A 143 -5.78 -8.81 20.17
CA TYR A 143 -5.79 -7.40 19.79
C TYR A 143 -7.10 -6.98 19.13
N ILE A 144 -7.38 -5.68 19.16
CA ILE A 144 -8.49 -5.04 18.47
C ILE A 144 -8.00 -4.61 17.09
N PRO A 145 -8.50 -5.18 15.99
CA PRO A 145 -8.13 -4.75 14.65
C PRO A 145 -8.75 -3.37 14.35
N VAL A 146 -7.90 -2.45 13.88
CA VAL A 146 -8.31 -1.10 13.47
C VAL A 146 -7.82 -0.83 12.06
N ARG A 147 -8.73 -0.42 11.16
CA ARG A 147 -8.38 -0.02 9.80
C ARG A 147 -8.45 1.50 9.67
N LEU A 148 -7.29 2.11 9.45
CA LEU A 148 -7.17 3.54 9.22
C LEU A 148 -7.06 3.80 7.72
N MET A 149 -8.03 4.54 7.16
CA MET A 149 -8.05 4.91 5.75
C MET A 149 -7.95 6.42 5.60
N PHE A 150 -7.03 6.89 4.74
CA PHE A 150 -6.88 8.33 4.48
C PHE A 150 -7.95 8.87 3.54
N PHE A 151 -8.41 8.04 2.60
CA PHE A 151 -9.45 8.41 1.64
C PHE A 151 -10.53 7.34 1.59
N GLU A 152 -11.76 7.77 1.51
CA GLU A 152 -12.89 6.86 1.34
C GLU A 152 -12.84 6.18 -0.03
N PRO A 153 -13.25 4.90 -0.11
CA PRO A 153 -13.37 4.21 -1.37
C PRO A 153 -14.49 4.85 -2.22
N ASN A 154 -14.21 5.10 -3.49
CA ASN A 154 -15.16 5.69 -4.42
C ASN A 154 -15.67 4.72 -5.50
N ARG A 155 -15.10 3.51 -5.59
CA ARG A 155 -15.55 2.46 -6.49
C ARG A 155 -16.51 1.51 -5.77
N GLU A 156 -17.62 1.16 -6.40
CA GLU A 156 -18.67 0.34 -5.81
C GLU A 156 -18.15 -0.97 -5.19
N GLN A 157 -17.26 -1.67 -5.89
CA GLN A 157 -16.67 -2.90 -5.40
C GLN A 157 -15.81 -2.67 -4.15
N ALA A 158 -15.03 -1.58 -4.11
CA ALA A 158 -14.23 -1.23 -2.94
C ALA A 158 -15.12 -0.84 -1.74
N ILE A 159 -16.24 -0.15 -1.99
CA ILE A 159 -17.23 0.17 -0.96
C ILE A 159 -17.85 -1.10 -0.37
N ARG A 160 -18.22 -2.07 -1.21
CA ARG A 160 -18.74 -3.38 -0.77
C ARG A 160 -17.74 -4.14 0.11
N ILE A 161 -16.47 -4.16 -0.28
CA ILE A 161 -15.38 -4.80 0.49
C ILE A 161 -15.23 -4.13 1.86
N GLN A 162 -15.16 -2.80 1.91
CA GLN A 162 -15.03 -2.07 3.17
C GLN A 162 -16.24 -2.28 4.08
N SER A 163 -17.45 -2.34 3.51
CA SER A 163 -18.68 -2.63 4.25
C SER A 163 -18.67 -4.05 4.84
N SER A 164 -18.09 -5.02 4.14
CA SER A 164 -17.97 -6.39 4.67
C SER A 164 -16.93 -6.44 5.82
N LEU A 165 -15.82 -5.72 5.72
CA LEU A 165 -14.82 -5.63 6.78
C LEU A 165 -15.35 -4.93 8.04
N LYS A 166 -16.13 -3.86 7.89
CA LYS A 166 -16.78 -3.17 9.02
C LYS A 166 -17.66 -4.08 9.88
N LYS A 167 -18.17 -5.17 9.32
CA LYS A 167 -19.00 -6.14 10.05
C LYS A 167 -18.20 -7.11 10.92
N ILE A 168 -16.90 -7.21 10.69
CA ILE A 168 -16.02 -8.17 11.37
C ILE A 168 -14.93 -7.50 12.22
N ILE A 169 -14.72 -6.20 12.07
CA ILE A 169 -13.89 -5.38 12.96
C ILE A 169 -14.71 -4.91 14.17
#